data_11c6adf79c715edcc73afa676b70184e
#
_entry.id   11c6adf79c715edcc73afa676b70184e
#
_cell.length_a   1.000
_cell.length_b   1.000
_cell.length_c   1.000
_cell.angle_alpha   90.00
_cell.angle_beta   90.00
_cell.angle_gamma   90.00
#
_symmetry.space_group_name_H-M   'P 1'
#
loop_
_entity.id
_entity.type
_entity.pdbx_description
1 polymer ?
#
loop_
_entity_poly.entity_id
_entity_poly.type
_entity_poly.pdbx_seq_one_letter_code
_entity_poly.pdbx_strand_id
1 'polypeptide(L)'
;MMFSRYPFWLLLLFTAVQGSLHAAAETLPEEGVVEAAAESSFPKPPLRTLQPEDGSVDVYIVPIEGPISKPNLFILRRALKEAITNDVEMLVLDMDTPGGRVDICLEMMEMIDRFEGLTATYINEDAISAGSFIAAATEEIYFAPRGKIGASAVIQGTGEDVPETARLKIESYLRAQIRVLSEQDELRGRVIRAMLDKDYELAIGETVIKPSGELLTLTASEAMAEYGEPPRALLGSGVYDSIEDLLDERTGDLQYRVKDFKVSYSEVAAKWMDGFAPALMGIGLLLLFVEFKTPGFGLFGIAGIGLVIVFFVSQYIAGLAGNEAIVFFLLGVVLVLAELLFFPGL
;
A
#
# COMPACT_ATOMS: atom_id res chain seq x y z
N MET A 1 -56.50 -22.39 -1.57
CA MET A 1 -56.62 -22.73 -3.02
C MET A 1 -56.27 -21.46 -3.80
N MET A 2 -55.04 -21.36 -4.26
CA MET A 2 -54.65 -20.59 -5.46
C MET A 2 -53.19 -20.83 -5.73
N PHE A 3 -52.90 -21.77 -6.60
CA PHE A 3 -51.57 -22.05 -7.18
C PHE A 3 -51.32 -21.03 -8.27
N SER A 4 -50.29 -20.21 -8.13
CA SER A 4 -49.81 -19.31 -9.16
C SER A 4 -48.76 -20.01 -10.04
N ARG A 5 -49.00 -19.94 -11.33
CA ARG A 5 -48.28 -20.54 -12.45
C ARG A 5 -46.94 -19.81 -12.65
N TYR A 6 -45.80 -20.48 -12.47
CA TYR A 6 -44.54 -20.05 -13.05
C TYR A 6 -44.36 -20.70 -14.43
N PRO A 7 -43.97 -20.00 -15.47
CA PRO A 7 -43.89 -20.56 -16.81
C PRO A 7 -42.62 -21.44 -16.96
N PHE A 8 -42.86 -22.60 -17.49
CA PHE A 8 -41.95 -23.73 -17.76
C PHE A 8 -40.73 -23.37 -18.66
N TRP A 9 -40.65 -22.15 -19.18
CA TRP A 9 -39.59 -21.69 -20.08
C TRP A 9 -38.31 -21.26 -19.38
N LEU A 10 -38.31 -21.04 -18.06
CA LEU A 10 -37.10 -20.65 -17.29
C LEU A 10 -36.18 -21.84 -16.96
N LEU A 11 -36.69 -23.07 -17.06
CA LEU A 11 -35.88 -24.29 -16.80
C LEU A 11 -35.04 -24.74 -18.02
N LEU A 12 -35.42 -24.36 -19.23
CA LEU A 12 -34.70 -24.72 -20.46
C LEU A 12 -33.52 -23.80 -20.77
N LEU A 13 -33.49 -22.60 -20.22
CA LEU A 13 -32.33 -21.67 -20.34
C LEU A 13 -31.19 -22.01 -19.40
N PHE A 14 -31.47 -22.72 -18.29
CA PHE A 14 -30.41 -23.08 -17.32
C PHE A 14 -29.63 -24.35 -17.77
N THR A 15 -30.19 -25.21 -18.55
CA THR A 15 -29.51 -26.43 -19.06
C THR A 15 -28.66 -26.16 -20.31
N ALA A 16 -28.94 -25.11 -21.08
CA ALA A 16 -28.15 -24.76 -22.24
C ALA A 16 -26.84 -23.99 -21.88
N VAL A 17 -26.82 -23.32 -20.71
CA VAL A 17 -25.62 -22.60 -20.23
C VAL A 17 -24.63 -23.55 -19.55
N GLN A 18 -25.09 -24.67 -18.98
CA GLN A 18 -24.18 -25.64 -18.35
C GLN A 18 -23.44 -26.52 -19.38
N GLY A 19 -24.02 -26.74 -20.57
CA GLY A 19 -23.38 -27.53 -21.63
C GLY A 19 -22.23 -26.81 -22.35
N SER A 20 -22.24 -25.48 -22.39
CA SER A 20 -21.18 -24.69 -23.02
C SER A 20 -20.02 -24.30 -22.07
N LEU A 21 -20.20 -24.41 -20.75
CA LEU A 21 -19.13 -24.19 -19.77
C LEU A 21 -18.25 -25.44 -19.57
N HIS A 22 -18.71 -26.63 -19.91
CA HIS A 22 -17.91 -27.87 -19.80
C HIS A 22 -16.99 -28.10 -21.00
N ALA A 23 -17.27 -27.51 -22.15
CA ALA A 23 -16.43 -27.62 -23.35
C ALA A 23 -15.30 -26.58 -23.43
N ALA A 24 -15.30 -25.56 -22.55
CA ALA A 24 -14.24 -24.52 -22.49
C ALA A 24 -13.21 -24.77 -21.38
N ALA A 25 -13.36 -25.87 -20.61
CA ALA A 25 -12.43 -26.20 -19.51
C ALA A 25 -11.31 -27.17 -19.92
N GLU A 26 -11.33 -27.67 -21.17
CA GLU A 26 -10.28 -28.55 -21.69
C GLU A 26 -9.45 -27.83 -22.75
N THR A 27 -8.61 -26.94 -22.40
CA THR A 27 -7.32 -26.56 -23.02
C THR A 27 -6.88 -25.17 -22.56
N LEU A 28 -6.72 -24.99 -21.26
CA LEU A 28 -5.64 -24.08 -20.85
C LEU A 28 -4.37 -24.92 -20.98
N PRO A 29 -3.36 -24.48 -21.74
CA PRO A 29 -2.08 -25.14 -21.66
C PRO A 29 -1.67 -25.07 -20.17
N GLU A 30 -1.35 -26.21 -19.56
CA GLU A 30 -0.46 -26.20 -18.41
C GLU A 30 0.63 -25.21 -18.78
N GLU A 31 0.75 -24.10 -18.03
CA GLU A 31 1.97 -23.32 -18.05
C GLU A 31 3.05 -24.33 -17.69
N GLY A 32 3.64 -24.88 -18.73
CA GLY A 32 4.79 -25.72 -18.60
C GLY A 32 5.73 -24.89 -17.73
N VAL A 33 6.21 -25.50 -16.68
CA VAL A 33 7.41 -25.08 -16.01
C VAL A 33 8.41 -24.97 -17.15
N VAL A 34 8.50 -23.78 -17.75
CA VAL A 34 9.62 -23.41 -18.59
C VAL A 34 10.75 -23.46 -17.59
N GLU A 35 11.50 -24.54 -17.68
CA GLU A 35 12.80 -24.66 -17.10
C GLU A 35 13.59 -23.49 -17.70
N ALA A 36 13.44 -22.30 -17.07
CA ALA A 36 14.17 -21.12 -17.42
C ALA A 36 15.62 -21.49 -17.17
N ALA A 37 16.33 -21.75 -18.27
CA ALA A 37 17.79 -21.78 -18.25
C ALA A 37 18.18 -20.58 -17.39
N ALA A 38 18.87 -20.86 -16.28
CA ALA A 38 19.15 -19.88 -15.26
C ALA A 38 19.88 -18.71 -15.92
N GLU A 39 19.14 -17.66 -16.31
CA GLU A 39 19.72 -16.45 -16.87
C GLU A 39 20.61 -15.84 -15.80
N SER A 40 21.88 -15.68 -16.14
CA SER A 40 22.89 -15.10 -15.26
C SER A 40 23.16 -13.63 -15.58
N SER A 41 22.58 -13.11 -16.66
CA SER A 41 22.82 -11.75 -17.13
C SER A 41 21.59 -10.86 -16.94
N PHE A 42 21.72 -9.91 -16.03
CA PHE A 42 20.70 -8.89 -15.76
C PHE A 42 21.37 -7.51 -15.87
N PRO A 43 21.34 -6.84 -17.03
CA PRO A 43 21.94 -5.52 -17.16
C PRO A 43 21.28 -4.55 -16.18
N LYS A 44 22.10 -3.81 -15.42
CA LYS A 44 21.58 -2.75 -14.54
C LYS A 44 21.11 -1.58 -15.39
N PRO A 45 19.89 -1.06 -15.18
CA PRO A 45 19.50 0.20 -15.83
C PRO A 45 20.52 1.30 -15.51
N PRO A 46 20.84 2.17 -16.49
CA PRO A 46 21.74 3.29 -16.23
C PRO A 46 21.12 4.23 -15.18
N LEU A 47 21.95 4.67 -14.23
CA LEU A 47 21.52 5.70 -13.27
C LEU A 47 21.19 6.98 -14.04
N ARG A 48 20.06 7.58 -13.69
CA ARG A 48 19.63 8.85 -14.26
C ARG A 48 20.61 9.96 -13.89
N THR A 49 21.07 10.72 -14.87
CA THR A 49 21.96 11.86 -14.63
C THR A 49 21.14 13.06 -14.17
N LEU A 50 21.49 13.64 -13.04
CA LEU A 50 20.93 14.91 -12.58
C LEU A 50 21.49 16.06 -13.41
N GLN A 51 20.64 16.88 -14.00
CA GLN A 51 21.03 18.02 -14.86
C GLN A 51 20.20 19.27 -14.47
N PRO A 52 20.49 19.86 -13.29
CA PRO A 52 19.76 21.03 -12.84
C PRO A 52 20.06 22.24 -13.73
N GLU A 53 19.03 23.03 -14.09
CA GLU A 53 19.17 24.21 -14.94
C GLU A 53 20.02 25.32 -14.32
N ASP A 54 19.93 25.48 -12.99
CA ASP A 54 20.65 26.52 -12.22
C ASP A 54 21.94 26.01 -11.54
N GLY A 55 22.34 24.75 -11.80
CA GLY A 55 23.51 24.11 -11.20
C GLY A 55 23.32 23.65 -9.76
N SER A 56 22.08 23.66 -9.25
CA SER A 56 21.73 23.17 -7.92
C SER A 56 20.53 22.22 -8.00
N VAL A 57 20.66 21.03 -7.43
CA VAL A 57 19.61 20.02 -7.40
C VAL A 57 18.62 20.31 -6.27
N ASP A 58 17.35 20.50 -6.59
CA ASP A 58 16.30 20.56 -5.58
C ASP A 58 15.87 19.17 -5.16
N VAL A 59 15.97 18.86 -3.87
CA VAL A 59 15.67 17.57 -3.29
C VAL A 59 14.55 17.68 -2.26
N TYR A 60 13.48 16.93 -2.47
CA TYR A 60 12.41 16.81 -1.50
C TYR A 60 12.49 15.50 -0.75
N ILE A 61 12.56 15.54 0.58
CA ILE A 61 12.55 14.35 1.46
C ILE A 61 11.14 14.19 2.03
N VAL A 62 10.55 13.02 1.81
CA VAL A 62 9.17 12.71 2.19
C VAL A 62 9.16 11.54 3.17
N PRO A 63 8.77 11.75 4.43
CA PRO A 63 8.71 10.67 5.41
C PRO A 63 7.54 9.71 5.12
N ILE A 64 7.84 8.41 5.05
CA ILE A 64 6.87 7.32 4.95
C ILE A 64 7.03 6.43 6.17
N GLU A 65 6.42 6.86 7.28
CA GLU A 65 6.60 6.24 8.58
C GLU A 65 5.35 5.52 9.08
N GLY A 66 5.58 4.39 9.78
CA GLY A 66 4.54 3.56 10.40
C GLY A 66 3.62 2.91 9.36
N PRO A 67 2.41 2.43 9.75
CA PRO A 67 1.53 1.69 8.84
C PRO A 67 1.11 2.49 7.62
N ILE A 68 1.23 1.88 6.41
CA ILE A 68 0.76 2.49 5.15
C ILE A 68 -0.75 2.69 5.21
N SER A 69 -1.13 3.97 5.18
CA SER A 69 -2.50 4.43 5.38
C SER A 69 -2.74 5.76 4.66
N LYS A 70 -3.95 6.29 4.71
CA LYS A 70 -4.28 7.57 4.03
C LYS A 70 -3.39 8.76 4.43
N PRO A 71 -2.98 8.94 5.69
CA PRO A 71 -2.01 9.98 6.03
C PRO A 71 -0.73 9.93 5.20
N ASN A 72 -0.11 8.74 5.02
CA ASN A 72 1.08 8.59 4.17
C ASN A 72 0.80 8.99 2.71
N LEU A 73 -0.37 8.59 2.17
CA LEU A 73 -0.80 8.99 0.84
C LEU A 73 -0.96 10.51 0.70
N PHE A 74 -1.52 11.18 1.71
CA PHE A 74 -1.73 12.63 1.66
C PHE A 74 -0.42 13.41 1.74
N ILE A 75 0.54 12.95 2.57
CA ILE A 75 1.88 13.53 2.64
C ILE A 75 2.56 13.42 1.27
N LEU A 76 2.58 12.21 0.70
CA LEU A 76 3.18 11.96 -0.61
C LEU A 76 2.51 12.78 -1.72
N ARG A 77 1.17 12.83 -1.75
CA ARG A 77 0.42 13.63 -2.72
C ARG A 77 0.76 15.11 -2.63
N ARG A 78 0.84 15.65 -1.42
CA ARG A 78 1.21 17.05 -1.18
C ARG A 78 2.63 17.33 -1.64
N ALA A 79 3.57 16.45 -1.31
CA ALA A 79 4.97 16.57 -1.71
C ALA A 79 5.14 16.51 -3.23
N LEU A 80 4.53 15.52 -3.90
CA LEU A 80 4.57 15.37 -5.35
C LEU A 80 3.93 16.56 -6.08
N LYS A 81 2.76 17.04 -5.60
CA LYS A 81 2.13 18.22 -6.19
C LYS A 81 3.04 19.44 -6.12
N GLU A 82 3.71 19.65 -5.00
CA GLU A 82 4.62 20.76 -4.83
C GLU A 82 5.92 20.54 -5.63
N ALA A 83 6.45 19.31 -5.67
CA ALA A 83 7.64 18.97 -6.44
C ALA A 83 7.41 19.23 -7.94
N ILE A 84 6.27 18.82 -8.49
CA ILE A 84 5.89 19.08 -9.89
C ILE A 84 5.75 20.59 -10.15
N THR A 85 5.17 21.35 -9.21
CA THR A 85 4.96 22.79 -9.38
C THR A 85 6.27 23.57 -9.38
N ASN A 86 7.28 23.08 -8.67
CA ASN A 86 8.58 23.73 -8.50
C ASN A 86 9.70 23.08 -9.33
N ASP A 87 9.35 22.17 -10.27
CA ASP A 87 10.29 21.46 -11.16
C ASP A 87 11.45 20.79 -10.40
N VAL A 88 11.14 20.14 -9.27
CA VAL A 88 12.10 19.49 -8.37
C VAL A 88 12.75 18.30 -9.06
N GLU A 89 14.08 18.21 -9.04
CA GLU A 89 14.83 17.18 -9.74
C GLU A 89 14.83 15.84 -9.03
N MET A 90 14.74 15.81 -7.69
CA MET A 90 14.83 14.56 -6.93
C MET A 90 13.85 14.50 -5.77
N LEU A 91 13.14 13.37 -5.65
CA LEU A 91 12.27 13.03 -4.53
C LEU A 91 12.85 11.81 -3.80
N VAL A 92 13.10 11.93 -2.50
CA VAL A 92 13.57 10.84 -1.63
C VAL A 92 12.46 10.46 -0.66
N LEU A 93 12.06 9.19 -0.65
CA LEU A 93 11.19 8.63 0.38
C LEU A 93 12.06 8.18 1.55
N ASP A 94 11.96 8.82 2.70
CA ASP A 94 12.55 8.35 3.97
C ASP A 94 11.61 7.32 4.59
N MET A 95 11.98 6.04 4.50
CA MET A 95 11.05 4.94 4.73
C MET A 95 11.39 4.15 6.00
N ASP A 96 10.38 4.08 6.89
CA ASP A 96 10.33 3.17 8.03
C ASP A 96 8.89 2.68 8.23
N THR A 97 8.52 1.55 7.62
CA THR A 97 7.15 1.03 7.61
C THR A 97 7.06 -0.49 7.75
N PRO A 98 6.17 -0.99 8.63
CA PRO A 98 5.84 -2.42 8.69
C PRO A 98 4.91 -2.86 7.54
N GLY A 99 4.54 -1.97 6.62
CA GLY A 99 3.54 -2.22 5.59
C GLY A 99 2.16 -1.67 5.96
N GLY A 100 1.11 -2.14 5.30
CA GLY A 100 -0.25 -1.68 5.58
C GLY A 100 -1.23 -1.93 4.43
N ARG A 101 -2.09 -0.97 4.13
CA ARG A 101 -3.18 -1.11 3.17
C ARG A 101 -2.68 -1.23 1.73
N VAL A 102 -3.09 -2.31 1.06
CA VAL A 102 -2.73 -2.60 -0.34
C VAL A 102 -3.29 -1.56 -1.30
N ASP A 103 -4.53 -1.11 -1.11
CA ASP A 103 -5.16 -0.09 -1.96
C ASP A 103 -4.42 1.25 -1.92
N ILE A 104 -3.97 1.66 -0.73
CA ILE A 104 -3.16 2.86 -0.54
C ILE A 104 -1.75 2.68 -1.15
N CYS A 105 -1.14 1.51 -0.97
CA CYS A 105 0.14 1.16 -1.57
C CYS A 105 0.09 1.34 -3.09
N LEU A 106 -0.90 0.77 -3.75
CA LEU A 106 -1.07 0.85 -5.20
C LEU A 106 -1.26 2.29 -5.69
N GLU A 107 -2.05 3.09 -4.97
CA GLU A 107 -2.22 4.51 -5.30
C GLU A 107 -0.92 5.30 -5.14
N MET A 108 -0.14 5.02 -4.09
CA MET A 108 1.17 5.64 -3.89
C MET A 108 2.15 5.27 -5.01
N MET A 109 2.22 3.98 -5.40
CA MET A 109 3.05 3.53 -6.53
C MET A 109 2.70 4.26 -7.83
N GLU A 110 1.40 4.36 -8.16
CA GLU A 110 0.93 5.06 -9.36
C GLU A 110 1.29 6.56 -9.34
N MET A 111 1.28 7.18 -8.17
CA MET A 111 1.67 8.58 -8.04
C MET A 111 3.18 8.79 -8.21
N ILE A 112 4.01 7.86 -7.70
CA ILE A 112 5.46 7.90 -7.86
C ILE A 112 5.83 7.73 -9.33
N ASP A 113 5.22 6.77 -10.02
CA ASP A 113 5.45 6.47 -11.45
C ASP A 113 5.17 7.67 -12.37
N ARG A 114 4.27 8.57 -11.97
CA ARG A 114 3.92 9.78 -12.73
C ARG A 114 4.85 10.97 -12.49
N PHE A 115 5.77 10.87 -11.56
CA PHE A 115 6.71 11.94 -11.28
C PHE A 115 7.86 11.89 -12.29
N GLU A 116 8.11 12.99 -12.98
CA GLU A 116 9.14 13.07 -14.03
C GLU A 116 10.58 13.25 -13.50
N GLY A 117 10.74 13.72 -12.25
CA GLY A 117 12.02 13.83 -11.57
C GLY A 117 12.55 12.47 -11.12
N LEU A 118 13.80 12.43 -10.65
CA LEU A 118 14.40 11.24 -10.07
C LEU A 118 13.69 10.85 -8.78
N THR A 119 13.30 9.58 -8.64
CA THR A 119 12.73 9.05 -7.41
C THR A 119 13.69 8.08 -6.74
N ALA A 120 13.87 8.24 -5.44
CA ALA A 120 14.67 7.34 -4.63
C ALA A 120 13.94 6.97 -3.33
N THR A 121 14.19 5.77 -2.84
CA THR A 121 13.80 5.38 -1.48
C THR A 121 15.05 5.17 -0.65
N TYR A 122 15.13 5.79 0.51
CA TYR A 122 16.09 5.50 1.55
C TYR A 122 15.40 4.70 2.66
N ILE A 123 15.76 3.42 2.79
CA ILE A 123 15.20 2.52 3.80
C ILE A 123 15.97 2.71 5.09
N ASN A 124 15.40 3.52 5.99
CA ASN A 124 16.00 3.88 7.26
C ASN A 124 16.04 2.69 8.24
N GLU A 125 14.89 2.03 8.46
CA GLU A 125 14.81 0.77 9.22
C GLU A 125 14.08 -0.31 8.44
N ASP A 126 12.78 -0.15 8.18
CA ASP A 126 11.93 -1.17 7.60
C ASP A 126 11.18 -0.69 6.34
N ALA A 127 11.22 -1.50 5.28
CA ALA A 127 10.35 -1.42 4.10
C ALA A 127 9.64 -2.76 3.91
N ILE A 128 8.77 -3.11 4.86
CA ILE A 128 8.12 -4.40 4.93
C ILE A 128 6.76 -4.38 4.25
N SER A 129 6.34 -5.54 3.64
CA SER A 129 5.02 -5.71 3.03
C SER A 129 4.74 -4.63 1.96
N ALA A 130 3.69 -3.80 2.11
CA ALA A 130 3.37 -2.69 1.22
C ALA A 130 4.56 -1.72 1.02
N GLY A 131 5.44 -1.56 2.01
CA GLY A 131 6.64 -0.73 1.92
C GLY A 131 7.61 -1.19 0.83
N SER A 132 7.77 -2.50 0.65
CA SER A 132 8.66 -3.05 -0.39
C SER A 132 8.16 -2.74 -1.81
N PHE A 133 6.85 -2.73 -2.04
CA PHE A 133 6.26 -2.34 -3.31
C PHE A 133 6.43 -0.85 -3.60
N ILE A 134 6.23 -0.01 -2.57
CA ILE A 134 6.42 1.44 -2.71
C ILE A 134 7.89 1.75 -3.00
N ALA A 135 8.83 1.10 -2.28
CA ALA A 135 10.25 1.23 -2.55
C ALA A 135 10.62 0.76 -3.97
N ALA A 136 10.04 -0.35 -4.43
CA ALA A 136 10.29 -0.87 -5.77
C ALA A 136 9.75 0.02 -6.89
N ALA A 137 8.78 0.89 -6.59
CA ALA A 137 8.24 1.86 -7.55
C ALA A 137 9.14 3.09 -7.74
N THR A 138 10.15 3.30 -6.90
CA THR A 138 11.17 4.35 -7.11
C THR A 138 12.30 3.86 -8.03
N GLU A 139 12.98 4.76 -8.71
CA GLU A 139 14.08 4.41 -9.61
C GLU A 139 15.30 3.84 -8.86
N GLU A 140 15.60 4.38 -7.68
CA GLU A 140 16.76 3.99 -6.89
C GLU A 140 16.35 3.58 -5.46
N ILE A 141 16.98 2.51 -4.93
CA ILE A 141 16.71 2.02 -3.57
C ILE A 141 18.02 2.04 -2.78
N TYR A 142 18.04 2.81 -1.72
CA TYR A 142 19.17 2.96 -0.82
C TYR A 142 18.80 2.48 0.58
N PHE A 143 19.81 2.10 1.35
CA PHE A 143 19.64 1.53 2.67
C PHE A 143 20.46 2.28 3.72
N ALA A 144 19.90 2.47 4.90
CA ALA A 144 20.70 2.59 6.10
C ALA A 144 21.35 1.23 6.43
N PRO A 145 22.44 1.18 7.23
CA PRO A 145 23.12 -0.08 7.54
C PRO A 145 22.24 -1.16 8.18
N ARG A 146 21.14 -0.76 8.82
CA ARG A 146 20.15 -1.65 9.45
C ARG A 146 18.88 -1.84 8.63
N GLY A 147 18.80 -1.25 7.47
CA GLY A 147 17.63 -1.29 6.60
C GLY A 147 17.27 -2.70 6.18
N LYS A 148 15.96 -2.99 6.09
CA LYS A 148 15.41 -4.29 5.68
C LYS A 148 14.24 -4.08 4.73
N ILE A 149 14.10 -4.99 3.74
CA ILE A 149 13.03 -4.93 2.76
C ILE A 149 12.48 -6.33 2.48
N GLY A 150 11.16 -6.48 2.35
CA GLY A 150 10.54 -7.74 1.92
C GLY A 150 9.31 -8.15 2.71
N ALA A 151 9.11 -9.47 2.90
CA ALA A 151 7.98 -10.09 3.59
C ALA A 151 6.61 -9.56 3.14
N SER A 152 6.31 -9.66 1.82
CA SER A 152 5.21 -8.92 1.18
C SER A 152 3.96 -9.75 0.95
N ALA A 153 3.78 -10.87 1.68
CA ALA A 153 2.57 -11.68 1.58
C ALA A 153 1.31 -10.91 1.97
N VAL A 154 0.21 -11.20 1.27
CA VAL A 154 -1.09 -10.57 1.52
C VAL A 154 -1.78 -11.23 2.70
N ILE A 155 -1.96 -10.49 3.79
CA ILE A 155 -2.68 -10.90 5.01
C ILE A 155 -3.80 -9.91 5.33
N GLN A 156 -4.76 -10.28 6.20
CA GLN A 156 -5.72 -9.34 6.75
C GLN A 156 -5.05 -8.43 7.79
N GLY A 157 -5.63 -7.23 8.00
CA GLY A 157 -5.17 -6.31 9.05
C GLY A 157 -5.25 -6.88 10.48
N THR A 158 -5.98 -7.98 10.69
CA THR A 158 -6.03 -8.75 11.92
C THR A 158 -4.87 -9.74 12.07
N GLY A 159 -4.05 -9.92 11.02
CA GLY A 159 -3.02 -10.96 10.94
C GLY A 159 -3.54 -12.32 10.50
N GLU A 160 -4.85 -12.45 10.23
CA GLU A 160 -5.46 -13.68 9.71
C GLU A 160 -5.28 -13.79 8.19
N ASP A 161 -5.43 -15.02 7.67
CA ASP A 161 -5.39 -15.27 6.24
C ASP A 161 -6.59 -14.64 5.52
N VAL A 162 -6.33 -13.99 4.40
CA VAL A 162 -7.38 -13.49 3.49
C VAL A 162 -8.11 -14.71 2.87
N PRO A 163 -9.45 -14.68 2.73
CA PRO A 163 -10.17 -15.72 1.99
C PRO A 163 -9.51 -15.99 0.63
N GLU A 164 -9.30 -17.26 0.28
CA GLU A 164 -8.47 -17.69 -0.85
C GLU A 164 -8.80 -16.96 -2.16
N THR A 165 -10.09 -16.84 -2.50
CA THR A 165 -10.51 -16.13 -3.72
C THR A 165 -10.13 -14.65 -3.72
N ALA A 166 -10.19 -13.97 -2.56
CA ALA A 166 -9.82 -12.56 -2.45
C ALA A 166 -8.29 -12.41 -2.52
N ARG A 167 -7.56 -13.30 -1.85
CA ARG A 167 -6.09 -13.37 -1.90
C ARG A 167 -5.59 -13.55 -3.33
N LEU A 168 -6.11 -14.52 -4.07
CA LEU A 168 -5.73 -14.80 -5.46
C LEU A 168 -5.95 -13.57 -6.38
N LYS A 169 -7.06 -12.82 -6.19
CA LYS A 169 -7.31 -11.59 -6.96
C LYS A 169 -6.27 -10.50 -6.66
N ILE A 170 -5.98 -10.26 -5.38
CA ILE A 170 -5.01 -9.25 -4.95
C ILE A 170 -3.61 -9.62 -5.45
N GLU A 171 -3.18 -10.87 -5.22
CA GLU A 171 -1.88 -11.36 -5.69
C GLU A 171 -1.75 -11.30 -7.21
N SER A 172 -2.80 -11.66 -7.96
CA SER A 172 -2.81 -11.55 -9.42
C SER A 172 -2.58 -10.11 -9.89
N TYR A 173 -3.22 -9.14 -9.21
CA TYR A 173 -3.01 -7.72 -9.52
C TYR A 173 -1.61 -7.26 -9.16
N LEU A 174 -1.11 -7.61 -7.96
CA LEU A 174 0.27 -7.29 -7.54
C LEU A 174 1.31 -7.89 -8.48
N ARG A 175 1.12 -9.15 -8.93
CA ARG A 175 2.00 -9.76 -9.94
C ARG A 175 1.97 -9.01 -11.28
N ALA A 176 0.83 -8.42 -11.66
CA ALA A 176 0.78 -7.55 -12.84
C ALA A 176 1.62 -6.29 -12.64
N GLN A 177 1.54 -5.64 -11.47
CA GLN A 177 2.40 -4.50 -11.14
C GLN A 177 3.89 -4.88 -11.15
N ILE A 178 4.25 -6.04 -10.58
CA ILE A 178 5.64 -6.54 -10.63
C ILE A 178 6.11 -6.70 -12.08
N ARG A 179 5.27 -7.19 -13.00
CA ARG A 179 5.66 -7.30 -14.42
C ARG A 179 5.94 -5.93 -15.04
N VAL A 180 5.16 -4.90 -14.73
CA VAL A 180 5.45 -3.52 -15.18
C VAL A 180 6.81 -3.05 -14.65
N LEU A 181 7.09 -3.26 -13.36
CA LEU A 181 8.41 -2.95 -12.79
C LEU A 181 9.53 -3.76 -13.47
N SER A 182 9.26 -5.04 -13.84
CA SER A 182 10.23 -5.91 -14.51
C SER A 182 10.57 -5.46 -15.92
N GLU A 183 9.70 -4.71 -16.60
CA GLU A 183 10.00 -4.13 -17.91
C GLU A 183 11.14 -3.10 -17.83
N GLN A 184 11.29 -2.45 -16.69
CA GLN A 184 12.37 -1.48 -16.44
C GLN A 184 13.61 -2.14 -15.85
N ASP A 185 13.46 -3.10 -14.94
CA ASP A 185 14.51 -3.86 -14.31
C ASP A 185 14.03 -5.29 -13.98
N GLU A 186 14.41 -6.27 -14.81
CA GLU A 186 13.96 -7.66 -14.67
C GLU A 186 14.40 -8.28 -13.33
N LEU A 187 15.64 -8.05 -12.90
CA LEU A 187 16.12 -8.60 -11.64
C LEU A 187 15.32 -8.04 -10.45
N ARG A 188 15.06 -6.74 -10.44
CA ARG A 188 14.20 -6.09 -9.43
C ARG A 188 12.84 -6.76 -9.39
N GLY A 189 12.19 -6.96 -10.53
CA GLY A 189 10.89 -7.62 -10.61
C GLY A 189 10.90 -9.04 -10.05
N ARG A 190 11.96 -9.83 -10.33
CA ARG A 190 12.14 -11.19 -9.79
C ARG A 190 12.32 -11.16 -8.26
N VAL A 191 13.11 -10.23 -7.74
CA VAL A 191 13.33 -10.06 -6.30
C VAL A 191 12.02 -9.69 -5.58
N ILE A 192 11.28 -8.71 -6.11
CA ILE A 192 9.99 -8.32 -5.51
C ILE A 192 8.95 -9.46 -5.60
N ARG A 193 8.97 -10.24 -6.69
CA ARG A 193 8.14 -11.45 -6.77
C ARG A 193 8.47 -12.46 -5.67
N ALA A 194 9.75 -12.67 -5.39
CA ALA A 194 10.18 -13.57 -4.32
C ALA A 194 9.78 -13.09 -2.90
N MET A 195 9.60 -11.79 -2.72
CA MET A 195 9.06 -11.20 -1.48
C MET A 195 7.56 -11.42 -1.31
N LEU A 196 6.80 -11.51 -2.44
CA LEU A 196 5.35 -11.71 -2.45
C LEU A 196 4.94 -13.19 -2.45
N ASP A 197 5.61 -13.99 -3.28
CA ASP A 197 5.20 -15.35 -3.65
C ASP A 197 6.12 -16.36 -2.97
N LYS A 198 5.60 -17.04 -1.92
CA LYS A 198 6.38 -18.03 -1.18
C LYS A 198 6.79 -19.23 -2.05
N ASP A 199 5.98 -19.58 -3.06
CA ASP A 199 6.19 -20.75 -3.91
C ASP A 199 7.14 -20.44 -5.09
N TYR A 200 7.44 -19.15 -5.34
CA TYR A 200 8.40 -18.73 -6.35
C TYR A 200 9.84 -18.91 -5.83
N GLU A 201 10.64 -19.71 -6.50
CA GLU A 201 12.08 -19.82 -6.24
C GLU A 201 12.84 -18.69 -6.95
N LEU A 202 13.72 -18.01 -6.23
CA LEU A 202 14.63 -17.01 -6.81
C LEU A 202 16.03 -17.60 -6.91
N ALA A 203 16.46 -17.85 -8.14
CA ALA A 203 17.81 -18.27 -8.46
C ALA A 203 18.43 -17.38 -9.53
N ILE A 204 19.74 -17.13 -9.43
CA ILE A 204 20.56 -16.42 -10.43
C ILE A 204 21.73 -17.32 -10.78
N GLY A 205 21.79 -17.78 -12.03
CA GLY A 205 22.69 -18.85 -12.42
C GLY A 205 22.41 -20.10 -11.58
N GLU A 206 23.45 -20.68 -11.00
CA GLU A 206 23.36 -21.86 -10.14
C GLU A 206 23.09 -21.53 -8.66
N THR A 207 23.03 -20.24 -8.31
CA THR A 207 22.85 -19.81 -6.91
C THR A 207 21.38 -19.60 -6.58
N VAL A 208 20.85 -20.43 -5.68
CA VAL A 208 19.51 -20.24 -5.11
C VAL A 208 19.59 -19.20 -3.99
N ILE A 209 18.96 -18.04 -4.20
CA ILE A 209 18.91 -16.94 -3.23
C ILE A 209 17.76 -17.16 -2.25
N LYS A 210 16.62 -17.61 -2.76
CA LYS A 210 15.41 -17.89 -1.97
C LYS A 210 14.77 -19.19 -2.47
N PRO A 211 14.72 -20.25 -1.64
CA PRO A 211 14.05 -21.49 -2.02
C PRO A 211 12.52 -21.32 -2.06
N SER A 212 11.83 -22.24 -2.72
CA SER A 212 10.38 -22.35 -2.63
C SER A 212 9.93 -22.68 -1.20
N GLY A 213 8.79 -22.15 -0.78
CA GLY A 213 8.20 -22.38 0.56
C GLY A 213 8.44 -21.24 1.56
N GLU A 214 9.28 -20.27 1.25
CA GLU A 214 9.63 -19.13 2.09
C GLU A 214 9.26 -17.81 1.42
N LEU A 215 9.24 -16.73 2.20
CA LEU A 215 9.16 -15.35 1.69
C LEU A 215 10.55 -14.70 1.78
N LEU A 216 10.91 -13.93 0.77
CA LEU A 216 12.17 -13.20 0.80
C LEU A 216 12.06 -11.95 1.68
N THR A 217 13.07 -11.79 2.54
CA THR A 217 13.36 -10.52 3.24
C THR A 217 14.87 -10.33 3.16
N LEU A 218 15.30 -9.13 2.78
CA LEU A 218 16.71 -8.78 2.62
C LEU A 218 17.11 -7.71 3.65
N THR A 219 18.25 -7.92 4.27
CA THR A 219 19.01 -6.86 4.95
C THR A 219 19.71 -5.98 3.92
N ALA A 220 20.21 -4.81 4.33
CA ALA A 220 21.00 -3.93 3.48
C ALA A 220 22.18 -4.65 2.82
N SER A 221 22.90 -5.49 3.57
CA SER A 221 24.05 -6.25 3.04
C SER A 221 23.65 -7.30 2.02
N GLU A 222 22.54 -8.00 2.20
CA GLU A 222 22.00 -8.98 1.26
C GLU A 222 21.47 -8.30 -0.01
N ALA A 223 20.80 -7.14 0.13
CA ALA A 223 20.35 -6.35 -1.02
C ALA A 223 21.49 -5.82 -1.89
N MET A 224 22.66 -5.61 -1.28
CA MET A 224 23.88 -5.18 -1.96
C MET A 224 24.78 -6.32 -2.42
N ALA A 225 24.49 -7.57 -2.06
CA ALA A 225 25.25 -8.73 -2.53
C ALA A 225 25.17 -8.82 -4.06
N GLU A 226 26.29 -9.07 -4.70
CA GLU A 226 26.40 -9.06 -6.16
C GLU A 226 26.19 -10.47 -6.75
N TYR A 227 25.39 -10.53 -7.81
CA TYR A 227 25.07 -11.74 -8.55
C TYR A 227 25.07 -11.48 -10.06
N GLY A 228 25.19 -12.55 -10.81
CA GLY A 228 25.10 -12.53 -12.28
C GLY A 228 26.41 -12.20 -12.99
N GLU A 229 26.36 -12.16 -14.33
CA GLU A 229 27.48 -11.80 -15.21
C GLU A 229 27.00 -10.76 -16.24
N PRO A 230 27.42 -9.48 -16.15
CA PRO A 230 28.37 -8.95 -15.16
C PRO A 230 27.76 -8.90 -13.75
N PRO A 231 28.56 -8.91 -12.68
CA PRO A 231 28.10 -8.82 -11.31
C PRO A 231 27.33 -7.49 -11.08
N ARG A 232 26.16 -7.59 -10.41
CA ARG A 232 25.37 -6.42 -9.97
C ARG A 232 24.73 -6.70 -8.61
N ALA A 233 24.52 -5.65 -7.85
CA ALA A 233 23.75 -5.74 -6.60
C ALA A 233 22.36 -6.33 -6.85
N LEU A 234 21.90 -7.19 -5.93
CA LEU A 234 20.62 -7.89 -6.04
C LEU A 234 19.43 -6.93 -6.15
N LEU A 235 19.42 -5.84 -5.34
CA LEU A 235 18.33 -4.88 -5.32
C LEU A 235 18.79 -3.45 -5.06
N GLY A 236 19.77 -3.25 -4.16
CA GLY A 236 20.17 -1.92 -3.67
C GLY A 236 21.02 -1.12 -4.64
N SER A 237 20.98 0.20 -4.49
CA SER A 237 21.83 1.16 -5.19
C SER A 237 22.99 1.65 -4.32
N GLY A 238 22.92 1.51 -3.00
CA GLY A 238 23.95 1.88 -2.05
C GLY A 238 23.52 1.75 -0.60
N VAL A 239 24.49 1.81 0.32
CA VAL A 239 24.26 1.84 1.77
C VAL A 239 24.95 3.09 2.34
N TYR A 240 24.21 3.91 3.08
CA TYR A 240 24.68 5.18 3.64
C TYR A 240 24.19 5.33 5.08
N ASP A 241 24.97 5.98 5.94
CA ASP A 241 24.61 6.18 7.34
C ASP A 241 23.49 7.21 7.50
N SER A 242 23.35 8.14 6.55
CA SER A 242 22.32 9.18 6.52
C SER A 242 21.86 9.50 5.10
N ILE A 243 20.74 10.24 4.97
CA ILE A 243 20.28 10.77 3.68
C ILE A 243 21.26 11.84 3.18
N GLU A 244 21.88 12.60 4.04
CA GLU A 244 22.90 13.58 3.69
C GLU A 244 24.09 12.91 3.01
N ASP A 245 24.62 11.81 3.57
CA ASP A 245 25.74 11.06 2.95
C ASP A 245 25.33 10.49 1.59
N LEU A 246 24.08 10.02 1.47
CA LEU A 246 23.52 9.57 0.19
C LEU A 246 23.48 10.72 -0.82
N LEU A 247 23.02 11.90 -0.42
CA LEU A 247 22.90 13.05 -1.31
C LEU A 247 24.28 13.55 -1.75
N ASP A 248 25.24 13.63 -0.84
CA ASP A 248 26.63 14.04 -1.14
C ASP A 248 27.25 13.12 -2.21
N GLU A 249 27.09 11.80 -2.08
CA GLU A 249 27.59 10.84 -3.07
C GLU A 249 26.81 10.92 -4.39
N ARG A 250 25.47 11.03 -4.31
CA ARG A 250 24.59 10.96 -5.49
C ARG A 250 24.65 12.22 -6.36
N THR A 251 24.84 13.39 -5.75
CA THR A 251 24.95 14.66 -6.46
C THR A 251 26.40 14.99 -6.87
N GLY A 252 27.40 14.38 -6.21
CA GLY A 252 28.81 14.61 -6.49
C GLY A 252 29.20 16.08 -6.30
N ASP A 253 29.72 16.73 -7.35
CA ASP A 253 30.14 18.13 -7.32
C ASP A 253 28.96 19.15 -7.45
N LEU A 254 27.71 18.68 -7.65
CA LEU A 254 26.56 19.57 -7.76
C LEU A 254 26.14 20.06 -6.39
N GLN A 255 25.78 21.35 -6.31
CA GLN A 255 25.12 21.88 -5.13
C GLN A 255 23.71 21.29 -5.02
N TYR A 256 23.18 21.12 -3.81
CA TYR A 256 21.79 20.70 -3.64
C TYR A 256 21.07 21.50 -2.55
N ARG A 257 19.77 21.63 -2.69
CA ARG A 257 18.88 22.28 -1.72
C ARG A 257 17.86 21.27 -1.23
N VAL A 258 17.85 21.02 0.07
CA VAL A 258 16.94 20.05 0.67
C VAL A 258 15.70 20.73 1.22
N LYS A 259 14.54 20.17 0.95
CA LYS A 259 13.30 20.47 1.64
C LYS A 259 12.73 19.23 2.29
N ASP A 260 12.73 19.22 3.63
CA ASP A 260 12.08 18.18 4.42
C ASP A 260 10.57 18.42 4.48
N PHE A 261 9.81 17.47 4.00
CA PHE A 261 8.37 17.46 4.21
C PHE A 261 8.06 17.01 5.63
N LYS A 262 7.64 17.97 6.46
CA LYS A 262 7.18 17.66 7.81
C LYS A 262 5.74 17.23 7.77
N VAL A 263 5.43 16.16 8.53
CA VAL A 263 4.06 15.76 8.79
C VAL A 263 3.33 16.93 9.43
N SER A 264 2.23 17.37 8.83
CA SER A 264 1.44 18.48 9.38
C SER A 264 0.72 18.04 10.65
N TYR A 265 0.37 19.00 11.53
CA TYR A 265 -0.40 18.69 12.75
C TYR A 265 -1.72 17.97 12.43
N SER A 266 -2.36 18.28 11.30
CA SER A 266 -3.58 17.61 10.85
C SER A 266 -3.31 16.17 10.43
N GLU A 267 -2.19 15.88 9.78
CA GLU A 267 -1.77 14.53 9.39
C GLU A 267 -1.38 13.69 10.62
N VAL A 268 -0.69 14.28 11.60
CA VAL A 268 -0.41 13.64 12.89
C VAL A 268 -1.71 13.32 13.63
N ALA A 269 -2.63 14.30 13.72
CA ALA A 269 -3.93 14.08 14.33
C ALA A 269 -4.71 12.98 13.62
N ALA A 270 -4.74 12.97 12.26
CA ALA A 270 -5.38 11.93 11.48
C ALA A 270 -4.79 10.54 11.77
N LYS A 271 -3.47 10.42 11.83
CA LYS A 271 -2.77 9.15 12.15
C LYS A 271 -3.11 8.63 13.55
N TRP A 272 -3.12 9.52 14.56
CA TRP A 272 -3.51 9.19 15.92
C TRP A 272 -4.99 8.78 16.02
N MET A 273 -5.85 9.54 15.33
CA MET A 273 -7.29 9.33 15.37
C MET A 273 -7.73 8.05 14.66
N ASP A 274 -7.03 7.64 13.61
CA ASP A 274 -7.32 6.38 12.89
C ASP A 274 -7.18 5.16 13.82
N GLY A 275 -6.14 5.12 14.65
CA GLY A 275 -5.93 4.06 15.65
C GLY A 275 -6.99 4.00 16.75
N PHE A 276 -7.56 5.13 17.16
CA PHE A 276 -8.57 5.23 18.22
C PHE A 276 -10.01 5.30 17.72
N ALA A 277 -10.23 5.45 16.43
CA ALA A 277 -11.55 5.65 15.85
C ALA A 277 -12.59 4.58 16.26
N PRO A 278 -12.30 3.26 16.23
CA PRO A 278 -13.27 2.25 16.67
C PRO A 278 -13.65 2.39 18.15
N ALA A 279 -12.68 2.73 19.01
CA ALA A 279 -12.93 2.95 20.43
C ALA A 279 -13.77 4.19 20.71
N LEU A 280 -13.51 5.30 19.99
CA LEU A 280 -14.31 6.54 20.09
C LEU A 280 -15.77 6.29 19.74
N MET A 281 -16.04 5.58 18.63
CA MET A 281 -17.38 5.20 18.23
C MET A 281 -18.03 4.26 19.25
N GLY A 282 -17.35 3.20 19.68
CA GLY A 282 -17.88 2.22 20.63
C GLY A 282 -18.23 2.83 21.98
N ILE A 283 -17.33 3.65 22.56
CA ILE A 283 -17.58 4.34 23.83
C ILE A 283 -18.68 5.40 23.66
N GLY A 284 -18.68 6.15 22.56
CA GLY A 284 -19.70 7.14 22.24
C GLY A 284 -21.10 6.53 22.20
N LEU A 285 -21.27 5.41 21.47
CA LEU A 285 -22.55 4.69 21.41
C LEU A 285 -22.95 4.09 22.76
N LEU A 286 -21.98 3.54 23.54
CA LEU A 286 -22.25 3.03 24.87
C LEU A 286 -22.78 4.13 25.82
N LEU A 287 -22.15 5.30 25.80
CA LEU A 287 -22.60 6.44 26.61
C LEU A 287 -24.01 6.92 26.21
N LEU A 288 -24.31 6.96 24.92
CA LEU A 288 -25.66 7.27 24.40
C LEU A 288 -26.68 6.22 24.87
N PHE A 289 -26.31 4.94 24.85
CA PHE A 289 -27.16 3.87 25.35
C PHE A 289 -27.44 3.98 26.87
N VAL A 290 -26.40 4.31 27.67
CA VAL A 290 -26.55 4.55 29.11
C VAL A 290 -27.46 5.72 29.37
N GLU A 291 -27.29 6.83 28.65
CA GLU A 291 -28.14 8.01 28.74
C GLU A 291 -29.62 7.68 28.46
N PHE A 292 -29.85 6.87 27.43
CA PHE A 292 -31.19 6.42 27.05
C PHE A 292 -31.86 5.59 28.13
N LYS A 293 -31.12 4.88 28.98
CA LYS A 293 -31.64 4.11 30.12
C LYS A 293 -31.86 4.94 31.39
N THR A 294 -31.28 6.14 31.44
CA THR A 294 -31.36 7.04 32.60
C THR A 294 -32.40 8.15 32.31
N PRO A 295 -33.31 8.48 33.27
CA PRO A 295 -34.29 9.53 33.05
C PRO A 295 -33.63 10.92 33.04
N GLY A 296 -33.78 11.64 31.92
CA GLY A 296 -33.28 13.00 31.71
C GLY A 296 -32.01 13.04 30.87
N PHE A 297 -31.85 14.07 30.00
CA PHE A 297 -30.66 14.29 29.19
C PHE A 297 -29.54 14.89 30.05
N GLY A 298 -28.46 14.13 30.28
CA GLY A 298 -27.39 14.50 31.20
C GLY A 298 -25.99 14.37 30.61
N LEU A 299 -25.02 14.18 31.47
CA LEU A 299 -23.61 14.19 31.14
C LEU A 299 -23.20 13.09 30.13
N PHE A 300 -23.79 11.90 30.25
CA PHE A 300 -23.50 10.76 29.36
C PHE A 300 -23.96 11.01 27.93
N GLY A 301 -25.12 11.64 27.73
CA GLY A 301 -25.62 12.01 26.40
C GLY A 301 -24.74 13.04 25.72
N ILE A 302 -24.33 14.10 26.43
CA ILE A 302 -23.44 15.14 25.93
C ILE A 302 -22.07 14.52 25.55
N ALA A 303 -21.50 13.71 26.46
CA ALA A 303 -20.21 13.06 26.21
C ALA A 303 -20.29 12.06 25.04
N GLY A 304 -21.35 11.26 24.97
CA GLY A 304 -21.58 10.31 23.87
C GLY A 304 -21.69 11.00 22.50
N ILE A 305 -22.51 12.07 22.40
CA ILE A 305 -22.59 12.88 21.18
C ILE A 305 -21.22 13.48 20.84
N GLY A 306 -20.50 14.03 21.81
CA GLY A 306 -19.18 14.61 21.61
C GLY A 306 -18.19 13.60 21.01
N LEU A 307 -18.12 12.37 21.54
CA LEU A 307 -17.24 11.32 21.03
C LEU A 307 -17.62 10.86 19.61
N VAL A 308 -18.92 10.76 19.31
CA VAL A 308 -19.41 10.43 17.97
C VAL A 308 -19.07 11.54 16.97
N ILE A 309 -19.20 12.80 17.35
CA ILE A 309 -18.79 13.93 16.50
C ILE A 309 -17.28 13.89 16.25
N VAL A 310 -16.46 13.69 17.29
CA VAL A 310 -15.01 13.57 17.18
C VAL A 310 -14.65 12.41 16.24
N PHE A 311 -15.34 11.26 16.35
CA PHE A 311 -15.16 10.15 15.42
C PHE A 311 -15.42 10.56 13.98
N PHE A 312 -16.58 11.15 13.64
CA PHE A 312 -16.87 11.55 12.26
C PHE A 312 -15.93 12.61 11.73
N VAL A 313 -15.56 13.60 12.55
CA VAL A 313 -14.56 14.60 12.17
C VAL A 313 -13.22 13.94 11.87
N SER A 314 -12.80 12.95 12.69
CA SER A 314 -11.57 12.21 12.47
C SER A 314 -11.59 11.44 11.15
N GLN A 315 -12.68 10.73 10.89
CA GLN A 315 -12.86 9.96 9.66
C GLN A 315 -12.93 10.86 8.42
N TYR A 316 -13.53 12.04 8.54
CA TYR A 316 -13.57 13.03 7.47
C TYR A 316 -12.18 13.59 7.15
N ILE A 317 -11.41 13.98 8.18
CA ILE A 317 -10.03 14.47 8.04
C ILE A 317 -9.13 13.36 7.46
N ALA A 318 -9.28 12.12 7.93
CA ALA A 318 -8.57 10.96 7.38
C ALA A 318 -9.06 10.56 5.98
N GLY A 319 -10.08 11.27 5.41
CA GLY A 319 -10.68 10.96 4.11
C GLY A 319 -11.33 9.57 4.04
N LEU A 320 -11.65 8.96 5.20
CA LEU A 320 -12.27 7.64 5.32
C LEU A 320 -13.81 7.71 5.27
N ALA A 321 -14.38 8.86 5.64
CA ALA A 321 -15.81 9.12 5.54
C ALA A 321 -16.06 10.32 4.63
N GLY A 322 -16.90 10.14 3.64
CA GLY A 322 -17.46 11.23 2.86
C GLY A 322 -18.70 11.83 3.53
N ASN A 323 -19.27 12.85 2.91
CA ASN A 323 -20.51 13.49 3.39
C ASN A 323 -21.68 12.49 3.49
N GLU A 324 -21.69 11.45 2.65
CA GLU A 324 -22.67 10.36 2.62
C GLU A 324 -22.69 9.57 3.94
N ALA A 325 -21.55 9.30 4.55
CA ALA A 325 -21.48 8.57 5.81
C ALA A 325 -22.17 9.35 6.95
N ILE A 326 -21.97 10.67 6.99
CA ILE A 326 -22.62 11.56 7.95
C ILE A 326 -24.14 11.58 7.70
N VAL A 327 -24.58 11.66 6.44
CA VAL A 327 -25.99 11.66 6.07
C VAL A 327 -26.66 10.35 6.48
N PHE A 328 -26.06 9.19 6.20
CA PHE A 328 -26.61 7.89 6.61
C PHE A 328 -26.66 7.73 8.13
N PHE A 329 -25.66 8.22 8.86
CA PHE A 329 -25.67 8.20 10.31
C PHE A 329 -26.83 9.06 10.87
N LEU A 330 -26.97 10.29 10.39
CA LEU A 330 -28.07 11.19 10.81
C LEU A 330 -29.45 10.60 10.47
N LEU A 331 -29.57 9.95 9.30
CA LEU A 331 -30.80 9.24 8.94
C LEU A 331 -31.10 8.10 9.92
N GLY A 332 -30.09 7.31 10.30
CA GLY A 332 -30.23 6.27 11.33
C GLY A 332 -30.67 6.83 12.67
N VAL A 333 -30.09 7.95 13.11
CA VAL A 333 -30.53 8.66 14.34
C VAL A 333 -31.97 9.10 14.25
N VAL A 334 -32.40 9.71 13.13
CA VAL A 334 -33.78 10.13 12.90
C VAL A 334 -34.75 8.95 12.96
N LEU A 335 -34.39 7.81 12.35
CA LEU A 335 -35.21 6.60 12.37
C LEU A 335 -35.39 6.04 13.79
N VAL A 336 -34.29 5.98 14.55
CA VAL A 336 -34.33 5.54 15.96
C VAL A 336 -35.20 6.51 16.81
N LEU A 337 -35.05 7.81 16.61
CA LEU A 337 -35.90 8.80 17.31
C LEU A 337 -37.38 8.69 16.90
N ALA A 338 -37.65 8.45 15.63
CA ALA A 338 -39.01 8.26 15.14
C ALA A 338 -39.68 7.01 15.74
N GLU A 339 -38.94 5.89 15.79
CA GLU A 339 -39.40 4.65 16.44
C GLU A 339 -39.74 4.90 17.92
N LEU A 340 -38.83 5.57 18.62
CA LEU A 340 -38.99 5.88 20.05
C LEU A 340 -40.16 6.77 20.37
N LEU A 341 -40.38 7.81 19.53
CA LEU A 341 -41.41 8.83 19.80
C LEU A 341 -42.78 8.46 19.25
N PHE A 342 -42.86 7.74 18.12
CA PHE A 342 -44.09 7.49 17.39
C PHE A 342 -44.51 6.03 17.33
N PHE A 343 -43.56 5.07 17.47
CA PHE A 343 -43.82 3.63 17.31
C PHE A 343 -43.13 2.79 18.40
N PRO A 344 -43.34 3.08 19.70
CA PRO A 344 -42.62 2.36 20.75
C PRO A 344 -43.04 0.88 20.75
N GLY A 345 -42.11 0.01 20.21
CA GLY A 345 -42.27 -1.44 20.27
C GLY A 345 -42.59 -2.13 18.95
N LEU A 346 -42.27 -1.54 17.80
CA LEU A 346 -42.21 -2.25 16.51
C LEU A 346 -40.93 -3.06 16.36
#